data_f5f456ec8c466c0bf1a2296fa8d6aefb
#
_entry.id   f5f456ec8c466c0bf1a2296fa8d6aefb
#
_cell.length_a   1.000
_cell.length_b   1.000
_cell.length_c   1.000
_cell.angle_alpha   90.00
_cell.angle_beta   90.00
_cell.angle_gamma   90.00
#
_symmetry.space_group_name_H-M   'P 1'
#
loop_
_entity.id
_entity.type
_entity.pdbx_description
1 polymer ?
#
loop_
_entity_poly.entity_id
_entity_poly.type
_entity_poly.pdbx_seq_one_letter_code
_entity_poly.pdbx_strand_id
1 'polypeptide(L)'
;VRAGFVNRSVDNMLKITTDGRKAALDIRLVDSNEPFTQQSKVYRCAENVFDIYLKTDGTQLVFCDTSTPKSSFNMYDELKRLLIEKGILPSQIAFVHDATTEAKRNTLFKMMRNGYIRVLIGSTFKLGIGVNVQDKLIAIHHLDVPWRPADMTQREGRILRQGNQNPKVQIFRYITEGSFDAYSWQLLETKQRFITSLLSGSYTEREG
;
A
#
# COMPACT_ATOMS: atom_id res chain seq x y z
N VAL A 1 -16.11 -15.73 37.34
CA VAL A 1 -15.66 -14.88 36.21
C VAL A 1 -16.56 -13.66 36.21
N ARG A 2 -16.10 -12.50 36.72
CA ARG A 2 -16.83 -11.24 36.67
C ARG A 2 -16.71 -10.70 35.25
N ALA A 3 -17.83 -10.68 34.51
CA ALA A 3 -17.96 -9.92 33.28
C ALA A 3 -17.90 -8.43 33.61
N GLY A 4 -16.72 -7.83 33.52
CA GLY A 4 -16.57 -6.38 33.55
C GLY A 4 -17.21 -5.82 32.27
N PHE A 5 -18.12 -4.89 32.38
CA PHE A 5 -18.62 -4.11 31.26
C PHE A 5 -17.46 -3.28 30.71
N VAL A 6 -16.82 -3.77 29.66
CA VAL A 6 -15.82 -3.01 28.92
C VAL A 6 -16.57 -2.00 28.05
N ASN A 7 -16.23 -0.73 28.20
CA ASN A 7 -16.82 0.33 27.41
C ASN A 7 -16.54 0.06 25.93
N ARG A 8 -17.57 -0.07 25.09
CA ARG A 8 -17.48 -0.40 23.65
C ARG A 8 -16.53 0.51 22.84
N SER A 9 -16.17 1.66 23.37
CA SER A 9 -15.22 2.59 22.74
C SER A 9 -13.74 2.27 23.06
N VAL A 10 -13.47 1.44 24.08
CA VAL A 10 -12.10 1.21 24.59
C VAL A 10 -11.50 -0.10 24.09
N ASP A 11 -12.31 -1.17 24.00
CA ASP A 11 -11.81 -2.49 23.58
C ASP A 11 -12.88 -3.25 22.79
N ASN A 12 -12.94 -2.97 21.50
CA ASN A 12 -13.69 -3.83 20.58
C ASN A 12 -12.72 -4.47 19.57
N MET A 13 -13.14 -5.61 19.01
CA MET A 13 -12.35 -6.36 18.02
C MET A 13 -11.90 -5.48 16.85
N LEU A 14 -12.70 -4.51 16.44
CA LEU A 14 -12.37 -3.58 15.34
C LEU A 14 -11.21 -2.67 15.72
N LYS A 15 -11.18 -2.15 16.96
CA LYS A 15 -10.09 -1.31 17.44
C LYS A 15 -8.79 -2.13 17.54
N ILE A 16 -8.84 -3.31 18.14
CA ILE A 16 -7.68 -4.21 18.26
C ILE A 16 -7.10 -4.54 16.88
N THR A 17 -7.95 -4.88 15.92
CA THR A 17 -7.54 -5.17 14.54
C THR A 17 -6.92 -3.93 13.87
N THR A 18 -7.52 -2.77 14.06
CA THR A 18 -7.02 -1.50 13.50
C THR A 18 -5.67 -1.13 14.09
N ASP A 19 -5.52 -1.22 15.41
CA ASP A 19 -4.26 -0.91 16.10
C ASP A 19 -3.19 -1.95 15.77
N GLY A 20 -3.55 -3.23 15.65
CA GLY A 20 -2.64 -4.28 15.18
C GLY A 20 -2.11 -4.04 13.76
N ARG A 21 -2.95 -3.56 12.85
CA ARG A 21 -2.54 -3.19 11.48
C ARG A 21 -1.64 -1.97 11.46
N LYS A 22 -1.94 -0.95 12.29
CA LYS A 22 -1.10 0.24 12.43
C LYS A 22 0.28 -0.12 13.01
N ALA A 23 0.31 -0.91 14.10
CA ALA A 23 1.55 -1.37 14.71
C ALA A 23 2.41 -2.21 13.75
N ALA A 24 1.77 -3.07 12.95
CA ALA A 24 2.46 -3.84 11.92
C ALA A 24 3.00 -2.97 10.78
N LEU A 25 2.36 -1.86 10.47
CA LEU A 25 2.82 -0.90 9.47
C LEU A 25 3.99 -0.08 10.01
N ASP A 26 3.79 0.58 11.15
CA ASP A 26 4.82 1.27 11.92
C ASP A 26 4.32 1.50 13.36
N ILE A 27 5.09 1.06 14.34
CA ILE A 27 4.69 1.14 15.75
C ILE A 27 4.42 2.59 16.21
N ARG A 28 5.08 3.57 15.61
CA ARG A 28 4.88 5.00 15.91
C ARG A 28 3.48 5.51 15.55
N LEU A 29 2.70 4.76 14.77
CA LEU A 29 1.29 5.06 14.50
C LEU A 29 0.38 4.77 15.70
N VAL A 30 0.85 3.95 16.65
CA VAL A 30 0.14 3.57 17.88
C VAL A 30 0.76 4.23 19.09
N ASP A 31 2.10 4.25 19.17
CA ASP A 31 2.86 4.92 20.23
C ASP A 31 3.89 5.87 19.61
N SER A 32 3.63 7.16 19.71
CA SER A 32 4.50 8.20 19.15
C SER A 32 5.86 8.35 19.87
N ASN A 33 6.04 7.71 21.02
CA ASN A 33 7.31 7.72 21.77
C ASN A 33 8.30 6.69 21.26
N GLU A 34 7.84 5.73 20.46
CA GLU A 34 8.72 4.73 19.87
C GLU A 34 9.71 5.36 18.88
N PRO A 35 10.98 4.93 18.91
CA PRO A 35 12.01 5.49 18.03
C PRO A 35 11.81 5.02 16.59
N PHE A 36 12.31 5.82 15.65
CA PHE A 36 12.48 5.39 14.28
C PHE A 36 13.47 4.23 14.19
N THR A 37 13.16 3.25 13.35
CA THR A 37 14.07 2.13 13.06
C THR A 37 14.25 1.90 11.56
N GLN A 38 15.47 1.64 11.14
CA GLN A 38 15.79 1.24 9.76
C GLN A 38 15.28 -0.18 9.41
N GLN A 39 14.77 -0.92 10.38
CA GLN A 39 14.12 -2.21 10.14
C GLN A 39 12.63 -2.06 9.80
N SER A 40 12.07 -0.84 9.87
CA SER A 40 10.67 -0.58 9.56
C SER A 40 10.35 -0.83 8.08
N LYS A 41 9.10 -1.22 7.81
CA LYS A 41 8.62 -1.43 6.42
C LYS A 41 8.75 -0.16 5.58
N VAL A 42 8.49 1.01 6.17
CA VAL A 42 8.58 2.28 5.45
C VAL A 42 10.01 2.58 5.03
N TYR A 43 11.00 2.27 5.87
CA TYR A 43 12.41 2.44 5.51
C TYR A 43 12.82 1.47 4.39
N ARG A 44 12.45 0.19 4.50
CA ARG A 44 12.73 -0.81 3.44
C ARG A 44 12.04 -0.46 2.13
N CYS A 45 10.82 0.08 2.19
CA CYS A 45 10.14 0.60 1.02
C CYS A 45 10.93 1.75 0.39
N ALA A 46 11.39 2.71 1.19
CA ALA A 46 12.20 3.83 0.71
C ALA A 46 13.52 3.36 0.06
N GLU A 47 14.18 2.35 0.61
CA GLU A 47 15.38 1.75 0.01
C GLU A 47 15.10 1.15 -1.38
N ASN A 48 14.06 0.31 -1.48
CA ASN A 48 13.71 -0.33 -2.75
C ASN A 48 13.26 0.68 -3.81
N VAL A 49 12.46 1.67 -3.41
CA VAL A 49 12.02 2.76 -4.30
C VAL A 49 13.22 3.54 -4.82
N PHE A 50 14.16 3.88 -3.95
CA PHE A 50 15.36 4.63 -4.32
C PHE A 50 16.30 3.82 -5.21
N ASP A 51 16.48 2.52 -4.93
CA ASP A 51 17.29 1.63 -5.76
C ASP A 51 16.75 1.53 -7.21
N ILE A 52 15.43 1.40 -7.37
CA ILE A 52 14.77 1.41 -8.67
C ILE A 52 14.89 2.80 -9.34
N TYR A 53 14.74 3.87 -8.57
CA TYR A 53 14.87 5.25 -9.07
C TYR A 53 16.25 5.50 -9.67
N LEU A 54 17.31 4.98 -9.06
CA LEU A 54 18.69 5.11 -9.57
C LEU A 54 18.96 4.27 -10.81
N LYS A 55 18.34 3.09 -10.90
CA LYS A 55 18.63 2.10 -11.95
C LYS A 55 17.76 2.24 -13.21
N THR A 56 16.66 2.97 -13.13
CA THR A 56 15.67 3.05 -14.21
C THR A 56 15.07 4.45 -14.31
N ASP A 57 14.45 4.75 -15.45
CA ASP A 57 13.60 5.94 -15.64
C ASP A 57 12.12 5.63 -15.40
N GLY A 58 11.81 4.43 -14.94
CA GLY A 58 10.44 3.98 -14.68
C GLY A 58 9.78 4.70 -13.50
N THR A 59 8.46 4.70 -13.49
CA THR A 59 7.66 5.26 -12.41
C THR A 59 7.22 4.16 -11.44
N GLN A 60 6.88 4.54 -10.23
CA GLN A 60 6.54 3.60 -9.16
C GLN A 60 5.27 4.04 -8.42
N LEU A 61 4.42 3.08 -8.05
CA LEU A 61 3.27 3.29 -7.19
C LEU A 61 3.53 2.71 -5.79
N VAL A 62 3.18 3.45 -4.76
CA VAL A 62 3.17 2.94 -3.38
C VAL A 62 1.74 2.98 -2.85
N PHE A 63 1.22 1.83 -2.44
CA PHE A 63 -0.11 1.68 -1.87
C PHE A 63 -0.05 1.62 -0.34
N CYS A 64 -0.81 2.50 0.31
CA CYS A 64 -1.01 2.48 1.75
C CYS A 64 -2.43 2.96 2.09
N ASP A 65 -3.24 2.07 2.66
CA ASP A 65 -4.63 2.35 3.06
C ASP A 65 -4.74 2.65 4.57
N THR A 66 -3.86 2.05 5.37
CA THR A 66 -3.93 2.10 6.85
C THR A 66 -3.56 3.47 7.41
N SER A 67 -2.66 4.20 6.75
CA SER A 67 -2.19 5.51 7.19
C SER A 67 -2.15 6.49 6.03
N THR A 68 -3.26 7.17 5.79
CA THR A 68 -3.42 8.20 4.76
C THR A 68 -2.96 9.58 5.27
N PRO A 69 -2.75 10.58 4.39
CA PRO A 69 -2.32 11.92 4.79
C PRO A 69 -3.24 12.56 5.82
N LYS A 70 -2.65 13.14 6.86
CA LYS A 70 -3.34 13.87 7.95
C LYS A 70 -2.34 14.83 8.61
N SER A 71 -2.81 15.74 9.46
CA SER A 71 -1.97 16.71 10.17
C SER A 71 -1.01 16.10 11.21
N SER A 72 -1.33 14.91 11.72
CA SER A 72 -0.44 14.16 12.61
C SER A 72 0.46 13.21 11.83
N PHE A 73 1.41 12.55 12.52
CA PHE A 73 2.30 11.56 11.93
C PHE A 73 1.54 10.54 11.06
N ASN A 74 2.05 10.34 9.85
CA ASN A 74 1.48 9.41 8.87
C ASN A 74 2.56 8.86 7.93
N MET A 75 2.29 7.73 7.31
CA MET A 75 3.26 7.02 6.47
C MET A 75 3.55 7.70 5.13
N TYR A 76 2.63 8.54 4.62
CA TYR A 76 2.87 9.27 3.37
C TYR A 76 3.97 10.31 3.55
N ASP A 77 3.85 11.14 4.59
CA ASP A 77 4.85 12.16 4.92
C ASP A 77 6.18 11.52 5.30
N GLU A 78 6.14 10.44 6.08
CA GLU A 78 7.36 9.72 6.49
C GLU A 78 8.08 9.10 5.30
N LEU A 79 7.37 8.42 4.41
CA LEU A 79 7.99 7.86 3.20
C LEU A 79 8.56 8.97 2.31
N LYS A 80 7.83 10.06 2.11
CA LYS A 80 8.31 11.21 1.32
C LYS A 80 9.58 11.80 1.94
N ARG A 81 9.62 11.98 3.26
CA ARG A 81 10.81 12.45 3.99
C ARG A 81 12.02 11.56 3.72
N LEU A 82 11.86 10.24 3.87
CA LEU A 82 12.92 9.26 3.63
C LEU A 82 13.41 9.27 2.19
N LEU A 83 12.51 9.38 1.22
CA LEU A 83 12.86 9.42 -0.20
C LEU A 83 13.65 10.71 -0.55
N ILE A 84 13.26 11.84 0.02
CA ILE A 84 13.99 13.12 -0.15
C ILE A 84 15.37 13.04 0.49
N GLU A 85 15.49 12.48 1.69
CA GLU A 85 16.79 12.27 2.37
C GLU A 85 17.72 11.36 1.57
N LYS A 86 17.17 10.38 0.83
CA LYS A 86 17.95 9.53 -0.07
C LYS A 86 18.37 10.23 -1.37
N GLY A 87 17.74 11.34 -1.75
CA GLY A 87 18.11 12.15 -2.90
C GLY A 87 17.08 12.23 -4.03
N ILE A 88 15.86 11.73 -3.83
CA ILE A 88 14.77 11.95 -4.81
C ILE A 88 14.26 13.39 -4.68
N LEU A 89 14.12 14.09 -5.80
CA LEU A 89 13.62 15.45 -5.81
C LEU A 89 12.18 15.51 -5.30
N PRO A 90 11.83 16.46 -4.39
CA PRO A 90 10.47 16.59 -3.88
C PRO A 90 9.41 16.75 -4.96
N SER A 91 9.75 17.39 -6.09
CA SER A 91 8.86 17.59 -7.25
C SER A 91 8.53 16.28 -8.00
N GLN A 92 9.30 15.22 -7.79
CA GLN A 92 9.10 13.91 -8.40
C GLN A 92 8.30 12.94 -7.52
N ILE A 93 7.90 13.37 -6.33
CA ILE A 93 7.10 12.58 -5.37
C ILE A 93 5.76 13.29 -5.20
N ALA A 94 4.67 12.56 -5.40
CA ALA A 94 3.33 13.11 -5.25
C ALA A 94 2.41 12.18 -4.44
N PHE A 95 1.42 12.78 -3.79
CA PHE A 95 0.30 12.08 -3.17
C PHE A 95 -0.94 12.22 -4.04
N VAL A 96 -1.63 11.13 -4.34
CA VAL A 96 -2.90 11.21 -5.08
C VAL A 96 -3.96 12.02 -4.30
N HIS A 97 -3.84 12.08 -2.97
CA HIS A 97 -4.74 12.82 -2.09
C HIS A 97 -4.69 14.34 -2.30
N ASP A 98 -3.58 14.89 -2.79
CA ASP A 98 -3.43 16.32 -3.07
C ASP A 98 -4.18 16.75 -4.33
N ALA A 99 -4.49 15.80 -5.21
CA ALA A 99 -5.28 16.03 -6.41
C ALA A 99 -6.79 15.92 -6.11
N THR A 100 -7.35 16.95 -5.49
CA THR A 100 -8.72 16.98 -4.97
C THR A 100 -9.80 17.12 -6.06
N THR A 101 -9.46 17.61 -7.24
CA THR A 101 -10.36 17.76 -8.38
C THR A 101 -9.98 16.81 -9.52
N GLU A 102 -10.96 16.51 -10.39
CA GLU A 102 -10.71 15.69 -11.56
C GLU A 102 -9.63 16.27 -12.48
N ALA A 103 -9.65 17.56 -12.70
CA ALA A 103 -8.64 18.25 -13.50
C ALA A 103 -7.22 18.10 -12.92
N LYS A 104 -7.06 18.27 -11.60
CA LYS A 104 -5.79 18.04 -10.90
C LYS A 104 -5.33 16.58 -10.99
N ARG A 105 -6.26 15.63 -10.87
CA ARG A 105 -5.96 14.21 -11.01
C ARG A 105 -5.49 13.86 -12.42
N ASN A 106 -6.17 14.36 -13.44
CA ASN A 106 -5.79 14.14 -14.83
C ASN A 106 -4.40 14.72 -15.13
N THR A 107 -4.09 15.92 -14.60
CA THR A 107 -2.76 16.53 -14.69
C THR A 107 -1.71 15.66 -14.00
N LEU A 108 -1.94 15.24 -12.76
CA LEU A 108 -1.03 14.38 -12.00
C LEU A 108 -0.73 13.07 -12.73
N PHE A 109 -1.75 12.41 -13.26
CA PHE A 109 -1.56 11.15 -14.00
C PHE A 109 -0.84 11.35 -15.34
N LYS A 110 -1.06 12.49 -16.02
CA LYS A 110 -0.28 12.86 -17.20
C LYS A 110 1.19 13.08 -16.85
N MET A 111 1.48 13.78 -15.76
CA MET A 111 2.86 13.98 -15.28
C MET A 111 3.54 12.64 -14.94
N MET A 112 2.82 11.69 -14.37
CA MET A 112 3.34 10.36 -14.10
C MET A 112 3.62 9.57 -15.40
N ARG A 113 2.69 9.54 -16.35
CA ARG A 113 2.92 8.89 -17.66
C ARG A 113 4.14 9.44 -18.38
N ASN A 114 4.38 10.75 -18.26
CA ASN A 114 5.54 11.42 -18.88
C ASN A 114 6.84 11.25 -18.07
N GLY A 115 6.79 10.66 -16.86
CA GLY A 115 7.96 10.45 -16.01
C GLY A 115 8.39 11.68 -15.20
N TYR A 116 7.60 12.77 -15.18
CA TYR A 116 7.87 13.93 -14.30
C TYR A 116 7.59 13.60 -12.83
N ILE A 117 6.57 12.81 -12.55
CA ILE A 117 6.36 12.18 -11.25
C ILE A 117 6.92 10.77 -11.32
N ARG A 118 7.92 10.49 -10.50
CA ARG A 118 8.60 9.20 -10.44
C ARG A 118 8.01 8.27 -9.40
N VAL A 119 7.48 8.83 -8.31
CA VAL A 119 6.86 8.09 -7.21
C VAL A 119 5.50 8.70 -6.87
N LEU A 120 4.45 7.91 -7.02
CA LEU A 120 3.09 8.28 -6.63
C LEU A 120 2.62 7.41 -5.48
N ILE A 121 2.24 8.07 -4.37
CA ILE A 121 1.75 7.40 -3.16
C ILE A 121 0.24 7.59 -3.06
N GLY A 122 -0.48 6.51 -2.83
CA GLY A 122 -1.94 6.58 -2.76
C GLY A 122 -2.59 5.41 -2.07
N SER A 123 -3.88 5.56 -1.77
CA SER A 123 -4.72 4.47 -1.28
C SER A 123 -5.33 3.68 -2.44
N THR A 124 -5.74 2.45 -2.17
CA THR A 124 -6.46 1.61 -3.14
C THR A 124 -7.67 2.34 -3.72
N PHE A 125 -8.45 2.99 -2.87
CA PHE A 125 -9.64 3.74 -3.29
C PHE A 125 -9.27 4.91 -4.22
N LYS A 126 -8.30 5.73 -3.87
CA LYS A 126 -7.92 6.92 -4.65
C LYS A 126 -7.22 6.60 -5.97
N LEU A 127 -6.47 5.50 -6.01
CA LEU A 127 -5.80 4.99 -7.21
C LEU A 127 -6.64 3.94 -7.95
N GLY A 128 -7.85 3.61 -7.44
CA GLY A 128 -8.60 2.45 -7.89
C GLY A 128 -9.33 2.63 -9.20
N ILE A 129 -10.04 3.71 -9.43
CA ILE A 129 -10.97 3.85 -10.55
C ILE A 129 -10.43 4.83 -11.58
N GLY A 130 -10.37 4.41 -12.85
CA GLY A 130 -10.07 5.29 -13.98
C GLY A 130 -8.62 5.78 -14.08
N VAL A 131 -7.72 5.27 -13.25
CA VAL A 131 -6.32 5.69 -13.25
C VAL A 131 -5.55 4.99 -14.38
N ASN A 132 -5.05 5.78 -15.32
CA ASN A 132 -4.20 5.34 -16.42
C ASN A 132 -2.79 5.91 -16.21
N VAL A 133 -1.89 5.12 -15.60
CA VAL A 133 -0.51 5.52 -15.24
C VAL A 133 0.51 4.44 -15.57
N GLN A 134 0.11 3.41 -16.33
CA GLN A 134 0.94 2.23 -16.57
C GLN A 134 2.09 2.43 -17.53
N ASP A 135 2.11 3.46 -18.36
CA ASP A 135 3.03 3.59 -19.49
C ASP A 135 4.51 3.35 -19.12
N LYS A 136 4.97 3.99 -18.06
CA LYS A 136 6.34 3.85 -17.53
C LYS A 136 6.40 3.13 -16.19
N LEU A 137 5.29 2.55 -15.73
CA LEU A 137 5.21 1.93 -14.42
C LEU A 137 6.07 0.66 -14.37
N ILE A 138 7.09 0.65 -13.52
CA ILE A 138 8.05 -0.45 -13.40
C ILE A 138 7.91 -1.21 -12.08
N ALA A 139 7.39 -0.58 -11.04
CA ALA A 139 7.21 -1.22 -9.75
C ALA A 139 5.96 -0.73 -9.02
N ILE A 140 5.36 -1.64 -8.24
CA ILE A 140 4.37 -1.31 -7.22
C ILE A 140 4.82 -1.85 -5.88
N HIS A 141 4.48 -1.12 -4.84
CA HIS A 141 4.85 -1.40 -3.47
C HIS A 141 3.59 -1.46 -2.60
N HIS A 142 3.31 -2.62 -2.03
CA HIS A 142 2.26 -2.79 -1.04
C HIS A 142 2.84 -2.54 0.35
N LEU A 143 2.79 -1.29 0.82
CA LEU A 143 3.30 -0.92 2.14
C LEU A 143 2.44 -1.51 3.25
N ASP A 144 1.16 -1.69 3.00
CA ASP A 144 0.22 -2.41 3.85
C ASP A 144 -0.56 -3.49 3.11
N VAL A 145 -1.17 -4.39 3.87
CA VAL A 145 -2.01 -5.48 3.35
C VAL A 145 -3.42 -4.97 3.11
N PRO A 146 -4.00 -5.10 1.91
CA PRO A 146 -5.39 -4.73 1.67
C PRO A 146 -6.35 -5.68 2.40
N TRP A 147 -7.60 -5.23 2.62
CA TRP A 147 -8.62 -6.03 3.31
C TRP A 147 -9.24 -7.13 2.45
N ARG A 148 -9.32 -6.90 1.15
CA ARG A 148 -10.04 -7.79 0.22
C ARG A 148 -9.14 -8.26 -0.91
N PRO A 149 -9.32 -9.49 -1.39
CA PRO A 149 -8.62 -9.98 -2.58
C PRO A 149 -8.84 -9.10 -3.82
N ALA A 150 -10.05 -8.55 -3.99
CA ALA A 150 -10.35 -7.63 -5.08
C ALA A 150 -9.49 -6.36 -5.04
N ASP A 151 -9.16 -5.85 -3.85
CA ASP A 151 -8.27 -4.67 -3.70
C ASP A 151 -6.84 -5.01 -4.15
N MET A 152 -6.37 -6.23 -3.88
CA MET A 152 -5.08 -6.70 -4.37
C MET A 152 -5.06 -6.78 -5.90
N THR A 153 -6.05 -7.43 -6.49
CA THR A 153 -6.21 -7.52 -7.95
C THR A 153 -6.28 -6.12 -8.58
N GLN A 154 -6.97 -5.18 -7.93
CA GLN A 154 -7.08 -3.81 -8.39
C GLN A 154 -5.74 -3.07 -8.34
N ARG A 155 -4.96 -3.23 -7.25
CA ARG A 155 -3.62 -2.65 -7.12
C ARG A 155 -2.67 -3.21 -8.19
N GLU A 156 -2.57 -4.52 -8.29
CA GLU A 156 -1.65 -5.21 -9.20
C GLU A 156 -2.05 -5.08 -10.68
N GLY A 157 -3.35 -5.00 -10.96
CA GLY A 157 -3.87 -4.74 -12.31
C GLY A 157 -3.42 -3.40 -12.91
N ARG A 158 -2.82 -2.50 -12.13
CA ARG A 158 -2.26 -1.24 -12.65
C ARG A 158 -0.97 -1.45 -13.41
N ILE A 159 -0.09 -2.32 -12.88
CA ILE A 159 1.21 -2.56 -13.49
C ILE A 159 1.14 -3.60 -14.63
N LEU A 160 0.17 -4.52 -14.54
CA LEU A 160 -0.01 -5.60 -15.51
C LEU A 160 -0.90 -5.21 -16.71
N ARG A 161 -1.21 -3.93 -16.86
CA ARG A 161 -2.10 -3.42 -17.89
C ARG A 161 -1.40 -3.32 -19.25
N GLN A 162 -2.18 -3.48 -20.33
CA GLN A 162 -1.70 -3.19 -21.68
C GLN A 162 -1.22 -1.73 -21.80
N GLY A 163 -0.17 -1.50 -22.58
CA GLY A 163 0.46 -0.17 -22.77
C GLY A 163 1.60 0.13 -21.81
N ASN A 164 1.96 -0.79 -20.93
CA ASN A 164 3.19 -0.67 -20.16
C ASN A 164 4.40 -0.91 -21.07
N GLN A 165 5.33 0.05 -21.10
CA GLN A 165 6.54 0.00 -21.91
C GLN A 165 7.64 -0.89 -21.30
N ASN A 166 7.51 -1.28 -20.04
CA ASN A 166 8.49 -2.09 -19.34
C ASN A 166 8.24 -3.58 -19.58
N PRO A 167 9.23 -4.34 -20.12
CA PRO A 167 9.09 -5.78 -20.36
C PRO A 167 9.08 -6.60 -19.06
N LYS A 168 9.63 -6.04 -17.98
CA LYS A 168 9.64 -6.63 -16.65
C LYS A 168 9.19 -5.60 -15.63
N VAL A 169 8.31 -6.01 -14.74
CA VAL A 169 7.76 -5.19 -13.66
C VAL A 169 7.98 -5.87 -12.32
N GLN A 170 8.05 -5.09 -11.26
CA GLN A 170 8.33 -5.58 -9.92
C GLN A 170 7.13 -5.31 -9.00
N ILE A 171 6.81 -6.29 -8.16
CA ILE A 171 5.76 -6.18 -7.13
C ILE A 171 6.39 -6.48 -5.77
N PHE A 172 6.37 -5.50 -4.89
CA PHE A 172 6.93 -5.60 -3.54
C PHE A 172 5.79 -5.70 -2.53
N ARG A 173 5.91 -6.65 -1.61
CA ARG A 173 5.02 -6.84 -0.47
C ARG A 173 5.86 -6.77 0.80
N TYR A 174 5.57 -5.78 1.64
CA TYR A 174 6.31 -5.55 2.89
C TYR A 174 5.58 -6.21 4.05
N ILE A 175 6.31 -7.02 4.81
CA ILE A 175 5.78 -7.80 5.93
C ILE A 175 6.68 -7.55 7.14
N THR A 176 6.07 -7.19 8.27
CA THR A 176 6.76 -7.17 9.56
C THR A 176 6.61 -8.55 10.21
N GLU A 177 7.72 -9.24 10.45
CA GLU A 177 7.74 -10.55 11.08
C GLU A 177 7.15 -10.49 12.50
N GLY A 178 6.45 -11.56 12.89
CA GLY A 178 5.81 -11.66 14.21
C GLY A 178 4.67 -10.66 14.46
N SER A 179 4.19 -9.98 13.41
CA SER A 179 3.13 -8.98 13.50
C SER A 179 1.81 -9.47 12.88
N PHE A 180 0.81 -8.61 12.95
CA PHE A 180 -0.49 -8.83 12.33
C PHE A 180 -0.43 -8.96 10.79
N ASP A 181 0.65 -8.55 10.15
CA ASP A 181 0.83 -8.63 8.68
C ASP A 181 0.81 -10.07 8.17
N ALA A 182 1.55 -10.98 8.80
CA ALA A 182 1.63 -12.37 8.38
C ALA A 182 0.23 -13.02 8.38
N TYR A 183 -0.53 -12.79 9.45
CA TYR A 183 -1.92 -13.22 9.55
C TYR A 183 -2.80 -12.59 8.45
N SER A 184 -2.67 -11.29 8.22
CA SER A 184 -3.46 -10.58 7.21
C SER A 184 -3.20 -11.08 5.80
N TRP A 185 -1.94 -11.33 5.43
CA TRP A 185 -1.58 -11.92 4.14
C TRP A 185 -2.12 -13.33 3.99
N GLN A 186 -1.98 -14.18 5.01
CA GLN A 186 -2.51 -15.55 5.00
C GLN A 186 -4.04 -15.57 4.85
N LEU A 187 -4.73 -14.67 5.55
CA LEU A 187 -6.18 -14.54 5.44
C LEU A 187 -6.60 -14.09 4.03
N LEU A 188 -5.86 -13.14 3.44
CA LEU A 188 -6.12 -12.65 2.08
C LEU A 188 -5.95 -13.77 1.05
N GLU A 189 -4.88 -14.55 1.13
CA GLU A 189 -4.63 -15.71 0.26
C GLU A 189 -5.69 -16.79 0.41
N THR A 190 -6.12 -17.08 1.63
CA THR A 190 -7.20 -18.05 1.91
C THR A 190 -8.51 -17.59 1.27
N LYS A 191 -8.88 -16.33 1.42
CA LYS A 191 -10.06 -15.74 0.76
C LYS A 191 -9.96 -15.83 -0.76
N GLN A 192 -8.80 -15.53 -1.34
CA GLN A 192 -8.58 -15.59 -2.77
C GLN A 192 -8.73 -17.02 -3.29
N ARG A 193 -8.14 -18.02 -2.63
CA ARG A 193 -8.29 -19.44 -3.00
C ARG A 193 -9.74 -19.88 -2.95
N PHE A 194 -10.46 -19.50 -1.90
CA PHE A 194 -11.88 -19.81 -1.75
C PHE A 194 -12.72 -19.23 -2.92
N ILE A 195 -12.53 -17.94 -3.23
CA ILE A 195 -13.20 -17.29 -4.35
C ILE A 195 -12.87 -18.01 -5.68
N THR A 196 -11.60 -18.32 -5.90
CA THR A 196 -11.16 -19.01 -7.13
C THR A 196 -11.80 -20.40 -7.23
N SER A 197 -11.87 -21.17 -6.15
CA SER A 197 -12.49 -22.49 -6.15
C SER A 197 -13.99 -22.45 -6.42
N LEU A 198 -14.70 -21.45 -5.89
CA LEU A 198 -16.12 -21.24 -6.19
C LEU A 198 -16.35 -20.91 -7.66
N LEU A 199 -15.54 -20.02 -8.23
CA LEU A 199 -15.68 -19.58 -9.64
C LEU A 199 -15.26 -20.67 -10.63
N SER A 200 -14.31 -21.53 -10.26
CA SER A 200 -13.86 -22.65 -11.11
C SER A 200 -14.76 -23.91 -11.02
N GLY A 201 -15.77 -23.90 -10.16
CA GLY A 201 -16.63 -25.06 -9.93
C GLY A 201 -15.94 -26.24 -9.26
N SER A 202 -14.74 -26.06 -8.72
CA SER A 202 -13.92 -27.09 -8.07
C SER A 202 -14.26 -27.29 -6.59
N TYR A 203 -15.36 -26.73 -6.12
CA TYR A 203 -15.87 -27.00 -4.77
C TYR A 203 -16.63 -28.33 -4.78
N THR A 204 -15.91 -29.43 -4.64
CA THR A 204 -16.52 -30.71 -4.27
C THR A 204 -16.87 -30.61 -2.78
N GLU A 205 -18.16 -30.66 -2.46
CA GLU A 205 -18.63 -30.93 -1.12
C GLU A 205 -17.91 -32.19 -0.61
N ARG A 206 -17.14 -32.05 0.46
CA ARG A 206 -16.76 -33.20 1.26
C ARG A 206 -18.00 -33.55 2.07
N GLU A 207 -18.82 -34.43 1.52
CA GLU A 207 -19.75 -35.22 2.29
C GLU A 207 -18.93 -36.16 3.18
N GLY A 208 -19.26 -36.16 4.48
CA GLY A 208 -18.73 -37.06 5.47
C GLY A 208 -18.99 -36.56 6.87
#